data_f49964e862df51d3cc31de3a81c5ab94
#
_entry.id   f49964e862df51d3cc31de3a81c5ab94
#
_cell.length_a   1.000
_cell.length_b   1.000
_cell.length_c   1.000
_cell.angle_alpha   90.00
_cell.angle_beta   90.00
_cell.angle_gamma   90.00
#
_symmetry.space_group_name_H-M   'P 1'
#
loop_
_entity.id
_entity.type
_entity.pdbx_description
1 polymer ?
#
loop_
_entity_poly.entity_id
_entity_poly.type
_entity_poly.pdbx_seq_one_letter_code
_entity_poly.pdbx_strand_id
1 'polypeptide(L)'
;MMKNIVILFVFLLMAGCVQIPPNTFVTTPELLQQRQLETRRYDDIKEADLITASANVLQDLGFNLENSEVKLGVITASKQRDATKGTQVAGAILLALLGGGSVPVDANQTIRVALVVRPVNDSNGMVIVNSNFVRVSFQRIVRRTDNSEYAQTLRDVQLYQDFYERLSKSVFIE
;
A
#
# COMPACT_ATOMS: atom_id res chain seq x y z
N MET A 1 -54.18 3.10 21.13
CA MET A 1 -52.95 3.81 21.50
C MET A 1 -51.69 3.06 21.12
N MET A 2 -51.47 1.80 21.42
CA MET A 2 -50.28 1.02 21.06
C MET A 2 -49.97 0.95 19.56
N LYS A 3 -50.97 0.82 18.67
CA LYS A 3 -50.79 0.70 17.23
C LYS A 3 -50.17 1.98 16.63
N ASN A 4 -50.50 3.16 17.11
CA ASN A 4 -49.92 4.43 16.64
C ASN A 4 -48.48 4.65 17.13
N ILE A 5 -48.12 4.10 18.29
CA ILE A 5 -46.75 4.15 18.85
C ILE A 5 -45.83 3.27 18.02
N VAL A 6 -46.27 2.08 17.60
CA VAL A 6 -45.48 1.17 16.76
C VAL A 6 -45.22 1.78 15.37
N ILE A 7 -46.22 2.43 14.79
CA ILE A 7 -46.07 3.12 13.49
C ILE A 7 -45.05 4.28 13.58
N LEU A 8 -45.07 5.04 14.66
CA LEU A 8 -44.15 6.15 14.90
C LEU A 8 -42.70 5.61 15.07
N PHE A 9 -42.54 4.45 15.76
CA PHE A 9 -41.22 3.83 15.97
C PHE A 9 -40.62 3.27 14.68
N VAL A 10 -41.45 2.70 13.79
CA VAL A 10 -41.03 2.22 12.47
C VAL A 10 -40.61 3.38 11.56
N PHE A 11 -41.30 4.53 11.64
CA PHE A 11 -40.92 5.72 10.89
C PHE A 11 -39.60 6.35 11.35
N LEU A 12 -39.30 6.25 12.64
CA LEU A 12 -38.03 6.76 13.20
C LEU A 12 -36.81 5.94 12.77
N LEU A 13 -36.98 4.65 12.48
CA LEU A 13 -35.92 3.75 12.03
C LEU A 13 -35.52 3.94 10.56
N MET A 14 -36.36 4.61 9.75
CA MET A 14 -36.07 4.87 8.32
C MET A 14 -35.28 6.16 8.07
N ALA A 15 -34.99 6.98 9.08
CA ALA A 15 -34.28 8.26 8.94
C ALA A 15 -32.75 8.14 8.93
N GLY A 16 -32.21 6.91 8.93
CA GLY A 16 -30.75 6.64 8.94
C GLY A 16 -30.09 6.63 7.57
N CYS A 17 -30.41 7.56 6.67
CA CYS A 17 -29.60 7.74 5.45
C CYS A 17 -28.27 8.38 5.83
N VAL A 18 -27.20 7.58 5.84
CA VAL A 18 -25.81 8.08 5.89
C VAL A 18 -25.59 8.92 4.64
N GLN A 19 -25.48 10.23 4.79
CA GLN A 19 -25.12 11.12 3.68
C GLN A 19 -23.62 10.95 3.41
N ILE A 20 -23.30 10.40 2.24
CA ILE A 20 -21.92 10.36 1.75
C ILE A 20 -21.55 11.81 1.36
N PRO A 21 -20.46 12.38 1.92
CA PRO A 21 -20.01 13.71 1.55
C PRO A 21 -19.83 13.83 0.03
N PRO A 22 -20.30 14.89 -0.62
CA PRO A 22 -20.32 15.02 -2.09
C PRO A 22 -18.92 14.92 -2.75
N ASN A 23 -17.85 15.15 -1.99
CA ASN A 23 -16.47 15.15 -2.48
C ASN A 23 -15.72 13.86 -2.21
N THR A 24 -16.34 12.78 -1.72
CA THR A 24 -15.67 11.53 -1.34
C THR A 24 -14.98 10.84 -2.52
N PHE A 25 -15.45 11.07 -3.75
CA PHE A 25 -14.92 10.46 -4.98
C PHE A 25 -14.18 11.45 -5.89
N VAL A 26 -13.96 12.68 -5.44
CA VAL A 26 -13.22 13.67 -6.24
C VAL A 26 -11.73 13.37 -6.17
N THR A 27 -11.13 13.15 -7.31
CA THR A 27 -9.68 12.95 -7.42
C THR A 27 -8.97 14.29 -7.23
N THR A 28 -8.25 14.45 -6.12
CA THR A 28 -7.45 15.65 -5.87
C THR A 28 -6.11 15.58 -6.57
N PRO A 29 -5.45 16.73 -6.88
CA PRO A 29 -4.11 16.75 -7.44
C PRO A 29 -3.09 15.96 -6.60
N GLU A 30 -3.19 16.03 -5.28
CA GLU A 30 -2.33 15.30 -4.35
C GLU A 30 -2.50 13.78 -4.47
N LEU A 31 -3.74 13.32 -4.67
CA LEU A 31 -4.03 11.91 -4.88
C LEU A 31 -3.46 11.42 -6.22
N LEU A 32 -3.51 12.25 -7.25
CA LEU A 32 -2.91 11.93 -8.55
C LEU A 32 -1.39 11.84 -8.46
N GLN A 33 -0.74 12.79 -7.79
CA GLN A 33 0.70 12.76 -7.54
C GLN A 33 1.11 11.51 -6.76
N GLN A 34 0.35 11.16 -5.72
CA GLN A 34 0.60 9.95 -4.95
C GLN A 34 0.48 8.69 -5.84
N ARG A 35 -0.55 8.60 -6.68
CA ARG A 35 -0.72 7.47 -7.61
C ARG A 35 0.41 7.37 -8.63
N GLN A 36 0.91 8.50 -9.13
CA GLN A 36 2.07 8.52 -10.04
C GLN A 36 3.33 8.02 -9.35
N LEU A 37 3.54 8.40 -8.10
CA LEU A 37 4.65 7.93 -7.28
C LEU A 37 4.56 6.41 -7.03
N GLU A 38 3.35 5.93 -6.74
CA GLU A 38 3.07 4.53 -6.39
C GLU A 38 3.07 3.59 -7.60
N THR A 39 3.04 4.07 -8.85
CA THR A 39 2.79 3.22 -10.01
C THR A 39 3.91 3.34 -11.04
N ARG A 40 4.40 2.20 -11.54
CA ARG A 40 5.34 2.14 -12.66
C ARG A 40 4.90 1.09 -13.68
N ARG A 41 5.09 1.40 -14.96
CA ARG A 41 4.84 0.48 -16.07
C ARG A 41 6.10 -0.30 -16.39
N TYR A 42 5.92 -1.59 -16.70
CA TYR A 42 6.95 -2.51 -17.20
C TYR A 42 6.45 -3.15 -18.48
N ASP A 43 7.24 -3.08 -19.51
CA ASP A 43 6.96 -3.67 -20.83
C ASP A 43 7.90 -4.87 -21.07
N ASP A 44 7.45 -5.82 -21.89
CA ASP A 44 8.16 -7.04 -22.27
C ASP A 44 8.44 -8.02 -21.10
N ILE A 45 7.66 -7.94 -20.04
CA ILE A 45 7.80 -8.80 -18.85
C ILE A 45 6.44 -9.43 -18.51
N LYS A 46 6.45 -10.73 -18.26
CA LYS A 46 5.25 -11.46 -17.83
C LYS A 46 4.84 -11.03 -16.41
N GLU A 47 3.54 -11.02 -16.18
CA GLU A 47 2.97 -10.69 -14.86
C GLU A 47 3.55 -11.56 -13.75
N ALA A 48 3.68 -12.87 -13.98
CA ALA A 48 4.21 -13.81 -12.99
C ALA A 48 5.66 -13.53 -12.61
N ASP A 49 6.49 -13.12 -13.59
CA ASP A 49 7.90 -12.78 -13.36
C ASP A 49 8.01 -11.49 -12.54
N LEU A 50 7.17 -10.49 -12.83
CA LEU A 50 7.09 -9.26 -12.03
C LEU A 50 6.63 -9.50 -10.59
N ILE A 51 5.66 -10.40 -10.38
CA ILE A 51 5.21 -10.76 -9.04
C ILE A 51 6.33 -11.43 -8.28
N THR A 52 7.02 -12.39 -8.91
CA THR A 52 8.14 -13.10 -8.28
C THR A 52 9.29 -12.15 -7.94
N ALA A 53 9.69 -11.30 -8.88
CA ALA A 53 10.73 -10.30 -8.66
C ALA A 53 10.34 -9.31 -7.55
N SER A 54 9.07 -8.87 -7.53
CA SER A 54 8.56 -7.97 -6.49
C SER A 54 8.60 -8.62 -5.10
N ALA A 55 8.24 -9.90 -5.00
CA ALA A 55 8.32 -10.65 -3.75
C ALA A 55 9.77 -10.75 -3.26
N ASN A 56 10.70 -11.08 -4.14
CA ASN A 56 12.13 -11.18 -3.81
C ASN A 56 12.67 -9.82 -3.34
N VAL A 57 12.38 -8.73 -4.05
CA VAL A 57 12.79 -7.37 -3.65
C VAL A 57 12.24 -6.99 -2.27
N LEU A 58 10.98 -7.31 -1.98
CA LEU A 58 10.42 -7.05 -0.65
C LEU A 58 11.13 -7.85 0.44
N GLN A 59 11.46 -9.13 0.18
CA GLN A 59 12.21 -9.96 1.12
C GLN A 59 13.64 -9.44 1.31
N ASP A 60 14.33 -9.02 0.26
CA ASP A 60 15.67 -8.41 0.31
C ASP A 60 15.67 -7.10 1.11
N LEU A 61 14.57 -6.35 1.05
CA LEU A 61 14.34 -5.17 1.88
C LEU A 61 13.98 -5.53 3.34
N GLY A 62 13.89 -6.82 3.67
CA GLY A 62 13.62 -7.35 5.00
C GLY A 62 12.14 -7.33 5.38
N PHE A 63 11.23 -7.32 4.42
CA PHE A 63 9.81 -7.54 4.66
C PHE A 63 9.50 -9.04 4.74
N ASN A 64 8.61 -9.40 5.66
CA ASN A 64 8.01 -10.72 5.71
C ASN A 64 6.74 -10.72 4.84
N LEU A 65 6.65 -11.63 3.88
CA LEU A 65 5.45 -11.80 3.06
C LEU A 65 4.33 -12.36 3.94
N GLU A 66 3.20 -11.65 3.99
CA GLU A 66 2.00 -12.08 4.71
C GLU A 66 1.07 -12.87 3.80
N ASN A 67 0.90 -12.38 2.56
CA ASN A 67 0.10 -13.04 1.55
C ASN A 67 0.67 -12.76 0.16
N SER A 68 0.61 -13.75 -0.73
CA SER A 68 1.01 -13.65 -2.13
C SER A 68 0.04 -14.44 -2.99
N GLU A 69 -0.88 -13.72 -3.64
CA GLU A 69 -1.88 -14.30 -4.53
C GLU A 69 -1.49 -14.03 -5.99
N VAL A 70 -0.70 -14.93 -6.55
CA VAL A 70 -0.15 -14.79 -7.91
C VAL A 70 -1.27 -14.65 -8.96
N LYS A 71 -2.39 -15.36 -8.80
CA LYS A 71 -3.53 -15.29 -9.74
C LYS A 71 -4.25 -13.94 -9.72
N LEU A 72 -4.16 -13.21 -8.62
CA LEU A 72 -4.75 -11.88 -8.46
C LEU A 72 -3.72 -10.76 -8.64
N GLY A 73 -2.44 -11.12 -8.82
CA GLY A 73 -1.36 -10.15 -8.92
C GLY A 73 -1.15 -9.33 -7.64
N VAL A 74 -1.44 -9.91 -6.45
CA VAL A 74 -1.41 -9.16 -5.18
C VAL A 74 -0.39 -9.74 -4.21
N ILE A 75 0.42 -8.87 -3.61
CA ILE A 75 1.33 -9.20 -2.52
C ILE A 75 1.06 -8.27 -1.35
N THR A 76 0.97 -8.82 -0.13
CA THR A 76 1.03 -8.05 1.10
C THR A 76 2.22 -8.51 1.93
N ALA A 77 2.92 -7.55 2.52
CA ALA A 77 4.09 -7.81 3.33
C ALA A 77 4.17 -6.82 4.49
N SER A 78 4.84 -7.20 5.56
CA SER A 78 5.09 -6.30 6.68
C SER A 78 6.50 -6.43 7.23
N LYS A 79 6.95 -5.35 7.87
CA LYS A 79 8.21 -5.29 8.58
C LYS A 79 8.00 -4.61 9.92
N GLN A 80 8.29 -5.31 11.00
CA GLN A 80 8.31 -4.73 12.33
C GLN A 80 9.62 -3.97 12.53
N ARG A 81 9.54 -2.79 13.10
CA ARG A 81 10.69 -2.02 13.53
C ARG A 81 10.94 -2.32 15.00
N ASP A 82 11.86 -3.23 15.27
CA ASP A 82 12.43 -3.39 16.60
C ASP A 82 13.36 -2.21 16.89
N ALA A 83 13.00 -1.39 17.87
CA ALA A 83 13.82 -0.27 18.32
C ALA A 83 15.18 -0.71 18.93
N THR A 84 15.37 -2.02 19.14
CA THR A 84 16.52 -2.59 19.87
C THR A 84 17.61 -3.21 19.01
N LYS A 85 17.39 -3.44 17.72
CA LYS A 85 18.42 -3.98 16.82
C LYS A 85 18.81 -2.98 15.73
N GLY A 86 19.64 -2.01 16.15
CA GLY A 86 20.43 -1.25 15.19
C GLY A 86 21.45 -2.20 14.55
N THR A 87 21.42 -2.28 13.25
CA THR A 87 22.42 -2.83 12.33
C THR A 87 21.84 -3.83 11.34
N GLN A 88 21.37 -3.29 10.22
CA GLN A 88 21.64 -3.94 8.93
C GLN A 88 21.33 -2.94 7.81
N VAL A 89 22.16 -2.92 6.78
CA VAL A 89 22.23 -1.91 5.70
C VAL A 89 20.87 -1.66 5.02
N ALA A 90 20.02 -2.69 4.86
CA ALA A 90 18.67 -2.55 4.33
C ALA A 90 17.70 -1.81 5.30
N GLY A 91 17.91 -1.96 6.61
CA GLY A 91 17.19 -1.19 7.63
C GLY A 91 17.64 0.26 7.72
N ALA A 92 18.91 0.54 7.39
CA ALA A 92 19.47 1.89 7.39
C ALA A 92 18.89 2.75 6.25
N ILE A 93 18.62 2.18 5.09
CA ILE A 93 17.97 2.87 3.97
C ILE A 93 16.56 3.28 4.38
N LEU A 94 15.77 2.35 4.95
CA LEU A 94 14.43 2.67 5.43
C LEU A 94 14.44 3.67 6.60
N LEU A 95 15.50 3.66 7.42
CA LEU A 95 15.72 4.61 8.53
C LEU A 95 16.13 6.00 8.04
N ALA A 96 16.98 6.08 7.02
CA ALA A 96 17.35 7.34 6.37
C ALA A 96 16.14 7.98 5.66
N LEU A 97 15.31 7.14 5.04
CA LEU A 97 14.10 7.54 4.32
C LEU A 97 12.96 8.03 5.24
N LEU A 98 12.93 7.57 6.49
CA LEU A 98 11.95 8.04 7.47
C LEU A 98 12.38 9.34 8.19
N GLY A 99 13.39 10.05 7.64
CA GLY A 99 13.91 11.30 8.18
C GLY A 99 14.58 11.08 9.55
N GLY A 100 15.88 10.87 9.58
CA GLY A 100 16.69 10.60 10.77
C GLY A 100 16.70 11.66 11.87
N GLY A 101 15.59 12.37 12.06
CA GLY A 101 15.31 13.15 13.27
C GLY A 101 14.77 12.20 14.34
N SER A 102 15.18 12.40 15.57
CA SER A 102 14.70 11.71 16.77
C SER A 102 13.18 11.80 16.88
N VAL A 103 12.46 10.89 16.21
CA VAL A 103 11.03 10.72 16.44
C VAL A 103 10.91 9.96 17.75
N PRO A 104 10.08 10.40 18.71
CA PRO A 104 9.82 9.64 19.91
C PRO A 104 9.47 8.20 19.52
N VAL A 105 10.22 7.26 20.05
CA VAL A 105 10.12 5.85 19.71
C VAL A 105 8.89 5.30 20.40
N ASP A 106 7.74 5.35 19.73
CA ASP A 106 6.65 4.45 20.06
C ASP A 106 7.12 3.03 19.75
N ALA A 107 7.16 2.19 20.74
CA ALA A 107 7.90 0.93 20.75
C ALA A 107 7.43 -0.11 19.72
N ASN A 108 6.32 0.13 19.00
CA ASN A 108 5.73 -0.82 18.06
C ASN A 108 5.29 -0.14 16.77
N GLN A 109 6.21 0.08 15.86
CA GLN A 109 5.89 0.53 14.51
C GLN A 109 6.00 -0.63 13.53
N THR A 110 4.95 -0.85 12.73
CA THR A 110 4.96 -1.83 11.64
C THR A 110 4.83 -1.09 10.32
N ILE A 111 5.75 -1.35 9.40
CA ILE A 111 5.58 -0.91 8.00
C ILE A 111 4.89 -2.03 7.25
N ARG A 112 3.74 -1.72 6.67
CA ARG A 112 2.98 -2.64 5.81
C ARG A 112 3.08 -2.20 4.38
N VAL A 113 3.22 -3.18 3.48
CA VAL A 113 3.28 -2.99 2.03
C VAL A 113 2.11 -3.72 1.40
N ALA A 114 1.46 -3.04 0.46
CA ALA A 114 0.53 -3.66 -0.48
C ALA A 114 1.04 -3.38 -1.89
N LEU A 115 1.20 -4.45 -2.67
CA LEU A 115 1.66 -4.40 -4.05
C LEU A 115 0.64 -5.10 -4.95
N VAL A 116 0.36 -4.48 -6.08
CA VAL A 116 -0.55 -5.01 -7.11
C VAL A 116 0.15 -4.95 -8.45
N VAL A 117 0.19 -6.07 -9.15
CA VAL A 117 0.55 -6.16 -10.57
C VAL A 117 -0.72 -6.34 -11.36
N ARG A 118 -0.87 -5.62 -12.45
CA ARG A 118 -2.03 -5.73 -13.33
C ARG A 118 -1.64 -5.48 -14.78
N PRO A 119 -2.27 -6.14 -15.76
CA PRO A 119 -1.98 -5.90 -17.17
C PRO A 119 -2.33 -4.47 -17.60
N VAL A 120 -1.63 -3.98 -18.61
CA VAL A 120 -1.94 -2.74 -19.30
C VAL A 120 -2.95 -3.04 -20.39
N ASN A 121 -4.00 -2.23 -20.48
CA ASN A 121 -4.98 -2.31 -21.57
C ASN A 121 -4.72 -1.18 -22.57
N ASP A 122 -4.99 -1.47 -23.85
CA ASP A 122 -5.00 -0.46 -24.91
C ASP A 122 -6.26 0.45 -24.83
N SER A 123 -6.39 1.37 -25.78
CA SER A 123 -7.55 2.27 -25.88
C SER A 123 -8.89 1.56 -26.14
N ASN A 124 -8.85 0.31 -26.63
CA ASN A 124 -10.03 -0.52 -26.90
C ASN A 124 -10.35 -1.46 -25.71
N GLY A 125 -9.58 -1.39 -24.63
CA GLY A 125 -9.73 -2.24 -23.45
C GLY A 125 -9.10 -3.64 -23.60
N MET A 126 -8.33 -3.89 -24.66
CA MET A 126 -7.63 -5.17 -24.86
C MET A 126 -6.30 -5.17 -24.10
N VAL A 127 -5.96 -6.31 -23.51
CA VAL A 127 -4.71 -6.51 -22.79
C VAL A 127 -3.52 -6.43 -23.75
N ILE A 128 -2.55 -5.56 -23.44
CA ILE A 128 -1.26 -5.54 -24.13
C ILE A 128 -0.39 -6.64 -23.55
N VAL A 129 0.00 -7.59 -24.38
CA VAL A 129 0.78 -8.78 -23.97
C VAL A 129 2.10 -8.35 -23.31
N ASN A 130 2.42 -8.94 -22.17
CA ASN A 130 3.64 -8.70 -21.38
C ASN A 130 3.87 -7.23 -20.99
N SER A 131 2.81 -6.41 -20.99
CA SER A 131 2.86 -5.05 -20.46
C SER A 131 2.04 -4.97 -19.18
N ASN A 132 2.68 -4.56 -18.09
CA ASN A 132 2.06 -4.57 -16.78
C ASN A 132 2.33 -3.28 -16.00
N PHE A 133 1.38 -2.87 -15.18
CA PHE A 133 1.58 -1.88 -14.14
C PHE A 133 1.89 -2.57 -12.81
N VAL A 134 2.95 -2.11 -12.16
CA VAL A 134 3.21 -2.42 -10.75
C VAL A 134 2.83 -1.21 -9.93
N ARG A 135 1.94 -1.40 -8.96
CA ARG A 135 1.60 -0.38 -7.96
C ARG A 135 1.98 -0.89 -6.58
N VAL A 136 2.80 -0.14 -5.88
CA VAL A 136 3.19 -0.41 -4.49
C VAL A 136 2.74 0.73 -3.60
N SER A 137 2.24 0.42 -2.41
CA SER A 137 1.93 1.41 -1.38
C SER A 137 2.54 0.98 -0.05
N PHE A 138 3.15 1.94 0.65
CA PHE A 138 3.76 1.75 1.96
C PHE A 138 2.93 2.49 3.00
N GLN A 139 2.61 1.79 4.09
CA GLN A 139 1.87 2.34 5.22
C GLN A 139 2.64 2.10 6.51
N ARG A 140 2.69 3.10 7.37
CA ARG A 140 3.15 2.96 8.74
C ARG A 140 1.94 2.75 9.64
N ILE A 141 1.92 1.63 10.35
CA ILE A 141 0.94 1.34 11.38
C ILE A 141 1.57 1.69 12.72
N VAL A 142 0.95 2.58 13.45
CA VAL A 142 1.38 2.98 14.79
C VAL A 142 0.33 2.55 15.79
N ARG A 143 0.76 1.72 16.75
CA ARG A 143 -0.07 1.34 17.90
C ARG A 143 0.22 2.29 19.05
N ARG A 144 -0.82 2.91 19.58
CA ARG A 144 -0.75 3.79 20.76
C ARG A 144 -0.82 2.98 22.05
N THR A 145 -0.49 3.62 23.16
CA THR A 145 -0.54 3.03 24.50
C THR A 145 -1.95 2.64 24.95
N ASP A 146 -2.99 3.24 24.35
CA ASP A 146 -4.40 2.90 24.57
C ASP A 146 -4.89 1.75 23.67
N ASN A 147 -3.97 1.04 22.97
CA ASN A 147 -4.25 0.01 21.98
C ASN A 147 -5.00 0.47 20.73
N SER A 148 -5.22 1.77 20.53
CA SER A 148 -5.71 2.26 19.26
C SER A 148 -4.61 2.18 18.19
N GLU A 149 -5.02 1.89 16.94
CA GLU A 149 -4.11 1.84 15.80
C GLU A 149 -4.51 2.92 14.78
N TYR A 150 -3.52 3.56 14.19
CA TYR A 150 -3.74 4.37 12.99
C TYR A 150 -2.75 4.03 11.90
N ALA A 151 -3.22 4.09 10.65
CA ALA A 151 -2.39 3.88 9.47
C ALA A 151 -2.08 5.24 8.82
N GLN A 152 -0.82 5.43 8.47
CA GLN A 152 -0.35 6.59 7.72
C GLN A 152 0.34 6.13 6.44
N THR A 153 -0.16 6.57 5.29
CA THR A 153 0.51 6.33 4.01
C THR A 153 1.83 7.11 3.96
N LEU A 154 2.91 6.41 3.66
CA LEU A 154 4.22 7.01 3.45
C LEU A 154 4.27 7.62 2.04
N ARG A 155 4.70 8.90 1.96
CA ARG A 155 4.77 9.66 0.71
C ARG A 155 6.20 10.06 0.36
N ASP A 156 7.18 9.35 0.90
CA ASP A 156 8.58 9.62 0.66
C ASP A 156 8.96 9.17 -0.74
N VAL A 157 9.35 10.13 -1.58
CA VAL A 157 9.71 9.90 -2.99
C VAL A 157 10.88 8.93 -3.10
N GLN A 158 11.90 9.06 -2.23
CA GLN A 158 13.09 8.23 -2.25
C GLN A 158 12.76 6.76 -1.97
N LEU A 159 11.84 6.48 -1.02
CA LEU A 159 11.37 5.14 -0.71
C LEU A 159 10.83 4.42 -1.95
N TYR A 160 9.99 5.11 -2.73
CA TYR A 160 9.42 4.54 -3.96
C TYR A 160 10.46 4.40 -5.06
N GLN A 161 11.36 5.37 -5.21
CA GLN A 161 12.45 5.31 -6.19
C GLN A 161 13.37 4.12 -5.92
N ASP A 162 13.80 3.91 -4.68
CA ASP A 162 14.68 2.80 -4.29
C ASP A 162 14.01 1.44 -4.52
N PHE A 163 12.71 1.32 -4.18
CA PHE A 163 11.97 0.10 -4.46
C PHE A 163 11.95 -0.20 -5.96
N TYR A 164 11.58 0.78 -6.79
CA TYR A 164 11.46 0.58 -8.22
C TYR A 164 12.80 0.41 -8.93
N GLU A 165 13.87 1.02 -8.44
CA GLU A 165 15.22 0.79 -8.94
C GLU A 165 15.66 -0.66 -8.72
N ARG A 166 15.43 -1.19 -7.51
CA ARG A 166 15.72 -2.60 -7.19
C ARG A 166 14.88 -3.55 -8.02
N LEU A 167 13.57 -3.26 -8.17
CA LEU A 167 12.69 -4.08 -8.99
C LEU A 167 13.16 -4.08 -10.45
N SER A 168 13.50 -2.91 -11.01
CA SER A 168 14.01 -2.82 -12.38
C SER A 168 15.32 -3.58 -12.55
N LYS A 169 16.24 -3.52 -11.59
CA LYS A 169 17.47 -4.33 -11.60
C LYS A 169 17.15 -5.82 -11.54
N SER A 170 16.20 -6.24 -10.72
CA SER A 170 15.84 -7.66 -10.58
C SER A 170 15.22 -8.26 -11.84
N VAL A 171 14.54 -7.47 -12.69
CA VAL A 171 13.84 -7.97 -13.87
C VAL A 171 14.60 -7.76 -15.18
N PHE A 172 15.59 -6.86 -15.23
CA PHE A 172 16.32 -6.52 -16.47
C PHE A 172 17.81 -6.88 -16.43
N ILE A 173 18.34 -7.32 -15.28
CA ILE A 173 19.75 -7.72 -15.14
C ILE A 173 19.77 -9.21 -14.77
N GLU A 174 19.54 -10.06 -15.75
CA GLU A 174 20.01 -11.43 -15.79
C GLU A 174 21.22 -11.55 -16.70
#